data_b6d3b6404d89508e6aabea9eabb0e35b
#
_entry.id   b6d3b6404d89508e6aabea9eabb0e35b
#
_cell.length_a   1.000
_cell.length_b   1.000
_cell.length_c   1.000
_cell.angle_alpha   90.00
_cell.angle_beta   90.00
_cell.angle_gamma   90.00
#
_symmetry.space_group_name_H-M   'P 1'
#
loop_
_entity.id
_entity.type
_entity.pdbx_description
1 polymer ?
#
loop_
_entity_poly.entity_id
_entity_poly.type
_entity_poly.pdbx_seq_one_letter_code
_entity_poly.pdbx_strand_id
1 'polypeptide(L)'
;MLKKKRWIKIGVGLLSILLIINMIASFYFYNLAIERNVKDFLVDNSDLEVSAEAMDIFIDGGWRDWADNQKFEQWELTSYDSLKLQGYFLEAEEPSNKTVIFAHGYLGHARDMALYGQYYYEELGYNMLTADMRGHGQSEGDYIGFGWHDRLDYLDWLDLVLENQGEDTEIVLHGLSMGAAAMLMVSGEKLPVNVKAVVADSPYASVYDLFDYQLDRMFNLPSFPVLPSTSLVTQLRAGYSLTEASAMDQVKKAEVPILYIHGKEDTFVPTAMAEKLYENTKSDSEIYLFDNAGHGEAFVTQEERYIEKLNAFLGKYLD
;
A
#
# COMPACT_ATOMS: atom_id res chain seq x y z
N MET A 1 9.36 -58.51 -0.76
CA MET A 1 8.39 -57.61 -1.43
C MET A 1 7.33 -57.00 -0.50
N LEU A 2 6.71 -57.72 0.39
CA LEU A 2 5.63 -57.26 1.30
C LEU A 2 6.10 -56.11 2.23
N LYS A 3 7.27 -56.17 2.84
CA LYS A 3 7.82 -55.12 3.70
C LYS A 3 8.00 -53.81 2.94
N LYS A 4 8.55 -53.82 1.70
CA LYS A 4 8.79 -52.67 0.86
C LYS A 4 7.45 -51.94 0.51
N LYS A 5 6.39 -52.69 0.19
CA LYS A 5 5.05 -52.14 -0.08
C LYS A 5 4.42 -51.47 1.16
N ARG A 6 4.68 -52.03 2.36
CA ARG A 6 4.22 -51.43 3.63
C ARG A 6 4.88 -50.08 3.91
N TRP A 7 6.19 -50.00 3.72
CA TRP A 7 6.93 -48.70 3.91
C TRP A 7 6.52 -47.64 2.89
N ILE A 8 6.25 -48.02 1.63
CA ILE A 8 5.72 -47.11 0.62
C ILE A 8 4.33 -46.58 1.06
N LYS A 9 3.42 -47.42 1.54
CA LYS A 9 2.11 -46.96 2.01
C LYS A 9 2.22 -46.02 3.21
N ILE A 10 3.12 -46.31 4.15
CA ILE A 10 3.39 -45.42 5.29
C ILE A 10 3.95 -44.07 4.79
N GLY A 11 4.91 -44.10 3.88
CA GLY A 11 5.48 -42.86 3.30
C GLY A 11 4.44 -42.01 2.56
N VAL A 12 3.59 -42.65 1.76
CA VAL A 12 2.47 -41.97 1.07
C VAL A 12 1.48 -41.38 2.09
N GLY A 13 1.14 -42.14 3.14
CA GLY A 13 0.26 -41.65 4.19
C GLY A 13 0.82 -40.43 4.92
N LEU A 14 2.12 -40.45 5.29
CA LEU A 14 2.78 -39.31 5.93
C LEU A 14 2.84 -38.09 4.99
N LEU A 15 3.17 -38.29 3.73
CA LEU A 15 3.18 -37.21 2.74
C LEU A 15 1.78 -36.58 2.58
N SER A 16 0.73 -37.41 2.51
CA SER A 16 -0.65 -36.93 2.44
C SER A 16 -1.04 -36.08 3.65
N ILE A 17 -0.62 -36.50 4.86
CA ILE A 17 -0.88 -35.74 6.10
C ILE A 17 -0.15 -34.39 6.03
N LEU A 18 1.11 -34.35 5.64
CA LEU A 18 1.87 -33.12 5.49
C LEU A 18 1.25 -32.16 4.47
N LEU A 19 0.77 -32.67 3.34
CA LEU A 19 0.06 -31.86 2.35
C LEU A 19 -1.24 -31.28 2.88
N ILE A 20 -2.00 -32.06 3.67
CA ILE A 20 -3.24 -31.57 4.30
C ILE A 20 -2.91 -30.47 5.31
N ILE A 21 -1.91 -30.66 6.17
CA ILE A 21 -1.48 -29.65 7.14
C ILE A 21 -1.05 -28.37 6.41
N ASN A 22 -0.24 -28.49 5.36
CA ASN A 22 0.19 -27.34 4.56
C ASN A 22 -0.99 -26.61 3.91
N MET A 23 -1.98 -27.33 3.40
CA MET A 23 -3.18 -26.73 2.83
C MET A 23 -3.99 -25.97 3.89
N ILE A 24 -4.18 -26.54 5.07
CA ILE A 24 -4.87 -25.89 6.20
C ILE A 24 -4.11 -24.59 6.58
N ALA A 25 -2.78 -24.67 6.70
CA ALA A 25 -1.97 -23.49 6.99
C ALA A 25 -2.10 -22.41 5.90
N SER A 26 -2.13 -22.82 4.62
CA SER A 26 -2.29 -21.88 3.51
C SER A 26 -3.64 -21.14 3.52
N PHE A 27 -4.72 -21.83 3.82
CA PHE A 27 -6.03 -21.21 4.02
C PHE A 27 -6.06 -20.30 5.25
N TYR A 28 -5.39 -20.71 6.34
CA TYR A 28 -5.27 -19.90 7.53
C TYR A 28 -4.55 -18.56 7.23
N PHE A 29 -3.41 -18.59 6.54
CA PHE A 29 -2.67 -17.37 6.21
C PHE A 29 -3.38 -16.51 5.17
N TYR A 30 -4.11 -17.11 4.21
CA TYR A 30 -4.99 -16.38 3.32
C TYR A 30 -6.06 -15.60 4.11
N ASN A 31 -6.77 -16.27 5.00
CA ASN A 31 -7.81 -15.63 5.82
C ASN A 31 -7.21 -14.59 6.78
N LEU A 32 -6.03 -14.87 7.33
CA LEU A 32 -5.34 -13.96 8.25
C LEU A 32 -4.99 -12.64 7.57
N ALA A 33 -4.39 -12.67 6.39
CA ALA A 33 -3.82 -11.49 5.76
C ALA A 33 -4.68 -10.91 4.62
N ILE A 34 -5.30 -11.75 3.78
CA ILE A 34 -5.84 -11.35 2.47
C ILE A 34 -7.36 -11.24 2.48
N GLU A 35 -8.09 -12.19 3.07
CA GLU A 35 -9.54 -12.13 3.14
C GLU A 35 -10.01 -10.89 3.90
N ARG A 36 -11.03 -10.19 3.40
CA ARG A 36 -11.65 -9.05 4.11
C ARG A 36 -12.36 -9.54 5.37
N ASN A 37 -11.75 -9.33 6.52
CA ASN A 37 -12.31 -9.65 7.84
C ASN A 37 -11.66 -8.80 8.92
N VAL A 38 -12.15 -8.87 10.15
CA VAL A 38 -11.50 -8.24 11.31
C VAL A 38 -10.14 -8.90 11.54
N LYS A 39 -9.10 -8.09 11.74
CA LYS A 39 -7.71 -8.54 11.86
C LYS A 39 -7.24 -8.48 13.32
N ASP A 40 -7.79 -9.34 14.17
CA ASP A 40 -7.48 -9.36 15.61
C ASP A 40 -5.99 -9.59 15.91
N PHE A 41 -5.22 -10.19 14.97
CA PHE A 41 -3.79 -10.45 15.16
C PHE A 41 -2.92 -9.18 15.17
N LEU A 42 -3.46 -8.05 14.75
CA LEU A 42 -2.80 -6.75 14.80
C LEU A 42 -3.08 -6.01 16.11
N VAL A 43 -4.11 -6.40 16.84
CA VAL A 43 -4.44 -5.82 18.13
C VAL A 43 -3.43 -6.34 19.16
N ASP A 44 -2.86 -5.43 19.95
CA ASP A 44 -1.82 -5.75 20.97
C ASP A 44 -0.55 -6.42 20.40
N ASN A 45 -0.25 -6.24 19.12
CA ASN A 45 0.99 -6.73 18.53
C ASN A 45 2.11 -5.72 18.78
N SER A 46 3.02 -6.04 19.73
CA SER A 46 4.15 -5.18 20.08
C SER A 46 5.09 -4.84 18.91
N ASP A 47 5.02 -5.64 17.86
CA ASP A 47 5.82 -5.43 16.64
C ASP A 47 5.25 -4.35 15.73
N LEU A 48 4.01 -3.92 16.01
CA LEU A 48 3.31 -2.80 15.38
C LEU A 48 3.19 -1.61 16.33
N GLU A 49 3.90 -1.65 17.47
CA GLU A 49 3.94 -0.51 18.38
C GLU A 49 4.55 0.69 17.65
N VAL A 50 3.67 1.59 17.32
CA VAL A 50 3.98 2.97 16.95
C VAL A 50 4.49 3.66 18.20
N SER A 51 5.46 4.56 18.08
CA SER A 51 5.90 5.35 19.24
C SER A 51 4.70 6.04 19.91
N ALA A 52 4.73 6.23 21.23
CA ALA A 52 3.61 6.86 21.93
C ALA A 52 3.31 8.27 21.36
N GLU A 53 4.34 9.00 20.95
CA GLU A 53 4.22 10.32 20.34
C GLU A 53 3.52 10.23 18.97
N ALA A 54 3.92 9.29 18.13
CA ALA A 54 3.27 9.08 16.83
C ALA A 54 1.83 8.58 17.00
N MET A 55 1.57 7.72 17.99
CA MET A 55 0.23 7.23 18.29
C MET A 55 -0.72 8.38 18.69
N ASP A 56 -0.26 9.31 19.53
CA ASP A 56 -1.04 10.48 19.92
C ASP A 56 -1.42 11.32 18.69
N ILE A 57 -0.48 11.51 17.75
CA ILE A 57 -0.76 12.26 16.52
C ILE A 57 -1.72 11.48 15.61
N PHE A 58 -1.56 10.16 15.49
CA PHE A 58 -2.46 9.33 14.66
C PHE A 58 -3.88 9.26 15.23
N ILE A 59 -4.04 9.21 16.56
CA ILE A 59 -5.35 9.05 17.21
C ILE A 59 -6.01 10.40 17.48
N ASP A 60 -5.28 11.34 18.08
CA ASP A 60 -5.82 12.60 18.62
C ASP A 60 -5.26 13.84 17.90
N GLY A 61 -4.56 13.66 16.77
CA GLY A 61 -4.00 14.77 16.01
C GLY A 61 -5.06 15.69 15.42
N GLY A 62 -4.78 17.00 15.40
CA GLY A 62 -5.69 18.03 14.88
C GLY A 62 -6.13 17.84 13.42
N TRP A 63 -5.41 17.02 12.66
CA TRP A 63 -5.76 16.66 11.29
C TRP A 63 -7.11 15.92 11.18
N ARG A 64 -7.53 15.18 12.23
CA ARG A 64 -8.84 14.52 12.27
C ARG A 64 -9.97 15.53 12.37
N ASP A 65 -9.84 16.49 13.30
CA ASP A 65 -10.79 17.59 13.43
C ASP A 65 -10.84 18.43 12.16
N TRP A 66 -9.67 18.66 11.55
CA TRP A 66 -9.60 19.33 10.26
C TRP A 66 -10.39 18.57 9.19
N ALA A 67 -10.13 17.27 9.03
CA ALA A 67 -10.81 16.44 8.04
C ALA A 67 -12.32 16.36 8.26
N ASP A 68 -12.77 16.32 9.53
CA ASP A 68 -14.19 16.26 9.86
C ASP A 68 -14.91 17.57 9.57
N ASN A 69 -14.20 18.70 9.55
CA ASN A 69 -14.74 20.01 9.19
C ASN A 69 -14.74 20.29 7.68
N GLN A 70 -14.02 19.46 6.87
CA GLN A 70 -14.01 19.64 5.42
C GLN A 70 -15.26 19.05 4.75
N LYS A 71 -15.61 19.64 3.61
CA LYS A 71 -16.79 19.23 2.81
C LYS A 71 -16.32 18.34 1.65
N PHE A 72 -15.89 17.14 1.96
CA PHE A 72 -15.57 16.17 0.94
C PHE A 72 -16.80 15.82 0.10
N GLU A 73 -16.65 15.91 -1.22
CA GLU A 73 -17.59 15.35 -2.17
C GLU A 73 -17.38 13.84 -2.26
N GLN A 74 -18.47 13.07 -2.24
CA GLN A 74 -18.39 11.62 -2.41
C GLN A 74 -18.38 11.27 -3.89
N TRP A 75 -17.36 10.54 -4.30
CA TRP A 75 -17.22 10.01 -5.66
C TRP A 75 -17.36 8.49 -5.63
N GLU A 76 -18.10 7.94 -6.58
CA GLU A 76 -18.26 6.50 -6.76
C GLU A 76 -17.63 6.10 -8.10
N LEU A 77 -16.83 5.05 -8.08
CA LEU A 77 -16.20 4.47 -9.25
C LEU A 77 -16.65 3.00 -9.37
N THR A 78 -16.93 2.53 -10.57
CA THR A 78 -17.12 1.10 -10.84
C THR A 78 -15.83 0.55 -11.45
N SER A 79 -15.17 -0.35 -10.72
CA SER A 79 -13.91 -0.97 -11.16
C SER A 79 -14.10 -1.88 -12.38
N TYR A 80 -12.98 -2.26 -13.02
CA TYR A 80 -12.97 -3.17 -14.18
C TYR A 80 -13.65 -4.53 -13.90
N ASP A 81 -13.70 -4.97 -12.66
CA ASP A 81 -14.33 -6.22 -12.20
C ASP A 81 -15.68 -5.97 -11.48
N SER A 82 -16.27 -4.78 -11.69
CA SER A 82 -17.61 -4.40 -11.26
C SER A 82 -17.80 -4.17 -9.76
N LEU A 83 -16.72 -3.91 -9.02
CA LEU A 83 -16.81 -3.45 -7.64
C LEU A 83 -17.18 -1.96 -7.60
N LYS A 84 -18.03 -1.57 -6.67
CA LYS A 84 -18.25 -0.16 -6.34
C LYS A 84 -17.18 0.31 -5.36
N LEU A 85 -16.43 1.31 -5.78
CA LEU A 85 -15.36 1.91 -4.99
C LEU A 85 -15.75 3.31 -4.58
N GLN A 86 -15.45 3.65 -3.33
CA GLN A 86 -15.78 4.93 -2.72
C GLN A 86 -14.55 5.82 -2.64
N GLY A 87 -14.67 7.03 -3.17
CA GLY A 87 -13.69 8.10 -3.04
C GLY A 87 -14.29 9.35 -2.40
N TYR A 88 -13.40 10.23 -1.95
CA TYR A 88 -13.74 11.50 -1.30
C TYR A 88 -12.85 12.57 -1.91
N PHE A 89 -13.48 13.50 -2.61
CA PHE A 89 -12.79 14.61 -3.26
C PHE A 89 -12.97 15.89 -2.46
N LEU A 90 -11.91 16.66 -2.30
CA LEU A 90 -11.90 17.97 -1.68
C LEU A 90 -11.29 18.97 -2.67
N GLU A 91 -12.11 19.89 -3.14
CA GLU A 91 -11.69 20.98 -4.02
C GLU A 91 -10.90 22.02 -3.21
N ALA A 92 -9.79 22.51 -3.75
CA ALA A 92 -8.97 23.56 -3.13
C ALA A 92 -9.79 24.84 -2.90
N GLU A 93 -9.45 25.62 -1.89
CA GLU A 93 -10.15 26.89 -1.58
C GLU A 93 -10.06 27.90 -2.74
N GLU A 94 -8.91 27.96 -3.38
CA GLU A 94 -8.69 28.77 -4.57
C GLU A 94 -8.56 27.86 -5.81
N PRO A 95 -8.96 28.31 -6.98
CA PRO A 95 -8.84 27.49 -8.21
C PRO A 95 -7.45 26.94 -8.40
N SER A 96 -7.31 25.62 -8.49
CA SER A 96 -6.05 24.92 -8.64
C SER A 96 -6.12 23.88 -9.74
N ASN A 97 -5.07 23.83 -10.57
CA ASN A 97 -4.88 22.73 -11.54
C ASN A 97 -4.04 21.59 -10.96
N LYS A 98 -3.76 21.58 -9.65
CA LYS A 98 -2.97 20.56 -8.99
C LYS A 98 -3.85 19.68 -8.13
N THR A 99 -3.69 18.37 -8.27
CA THR A 99 -4.45 17.38 -7.50
C THR A 99 -3.51 16.33 -6.92
N VAL A 100 -3.66 16.01 -5.64
CA VAL A 100 -3.02 14.84 -5.05
C VAL A 100 -4.03 13.70 -4.93
N ILE A 101 -3.64 12.50 -5.36
CA ILE A 101 -4.43 11.27 -5.19
C ILE A 101 -3.73 10.40 -4.15
N PHE A 102 -4.45 10.07 -3.09
CA PHE A 102 -3.92 9.32 -1.96
C PHE A 102 -4.33 7.85 -1.95
N ALA A 103 -3.40 7.00 -1.48
CA ALA A 103 -3.65 5.61 -1.17
C ALA A 103 -3.25 5.29 0.27
N HIS A 104 -4.20 4.77 1.06
CA HIS A 104 -4.02 4.45 2.47
C HIS A 104 -3.27 3.12 2.71
N GLY A 105 -2.78 2.93 3.93
CA GLY A 105 -2.13 1.71 4.37
C GLY A 105 -3.10 0.54 4.60
N TYR A 106 -2.53 -0.64 4.88
CA TYR A 106 -3.28 -1.85 5.23
C TYR A 106 -4.19 -1.60 6.43
N LEU A 107 -5.45 -2.00 6.33
CA LEU A 107 -6.55 -1.76 7.28
C LEU A 107 -6.90 -0.30 7.53
N GLY A 108 -6.26 0.65 6.87
CA GLY A 108 -6.66 2.04 6.88
C GLY A 108 -7.90 2.29 6.02
N HIS A 109 -8.25 3.54 5.89
CA HIS A 109 -9.31 4.03 5.01
C HIS A 109 -8.96 5.40 4.45
N ALA A 110 -9.73 5.85 3.48
CA ALA A 110 -9.48 7.09 2.75
C ALA A 110 -9.17 8.29 3.66
N ARG A 111 -9.95 8.47 4.73
CA ARG A 111 -9.81 9.61 5.63
C ARG A 111 -8.49 9.67 6.41
N ASP A 112 -7.81 8.53 6.59
CA ASP A 112 -6.52 8.51 7.30
C ASP A 112 -5.45 9.30 6.54
N MET A 113 -5.61 9.43 5.21
CA MET A 113 -4.69 10.20 4.39
C MET A 113 -4.82 11.72 4.57
N ALA A 114 -5.82 12.20 5.31
CA ALA A 114 -5.94 13.60 5.69
C ALA A 114 -4.76 14.08 6.57
N LEU A 115 -4.06 13.17 7.24
CA LEU A 115 -2.81 13.46 7.95
C LEU A 115 -1.78 14.16 7.04
N TYR A 116 -1.61 13.66 5.82
CA TYR A 116 -0.75 14.27 4.80
C TYR A 116 -1.54 15.33 3.99
N GLY A 117 -2.82 15.05 3.76
CA GLY A 117 -3.70 15.84 2.92
C GLY A 117 -3.88 17.27 3.40
N GLN A 118 -3.91 17.50 4.71
CA GLN A 118 -4.02 18.84 5.28
C GLN A 118 -2.89 19.75 4.75
N TYR A 119 -1.65 19.26 4.75
CA TYR A 119 -0.51 20.01 4.23
C TYR A 119 -0.66 20.34 2.73
N TYR A 120 -1.04 19.35 1.90
CA TYR A 120 -1.26 19.58 0.48
C TYR A 120 -2.37 20.59 0.21
N TYR A 121 -3.41 20.56 1.02
CA TYR A 121 -4.57 21.44 0.86
C TYR A 121 -4.29 22.86 1.34
N GLU A 122 -3.84 23.02 2.59
CA GLU A 122 -3.68 24.33 3.23
C GLU A 122 -2.44 25.09 2.76
N GLU A 123 -1.32 24.38 2.58
CA GLU A 123 -0.03 25.02 2.30
C GLU A 123 0.34 25.00 0.81
N LEU A 124 -0.04 23.92 0.09
CA LEU A 124 0.27 23.79 -1.33
C LEU A 124 -0.90 24.17 -2.25
N GLY A 125 -2.13 24.29 -1.73
CA GLY A 125 -3.31 24.67 -2.49
C GLY A 125 -3.74 23.61 -3.51
N TYR A 126 -3.63 22.33 -3.18
CA TYR A 126 -4.00 21.23 -4.07
C TYR A 126 -5.45 20.79 -3.82
N ASN A 127 -6.14 20.41 -4.88
CA ASN A 127 -7.27 19.51 -4.76
C ASN A 127 -6.77 18.16 -4.23
N MET A 128 -7.61 17.42 -3.51
CA MET A 128 -7.24 16.10 -3.06
C MET A 128 -8.33 15.07 -3.32
N LEU A 129 -7.93 13.89 -3.78
CA LEU A 129 -8.76 12.70 -3.84
C LEU A 129 -8.19 11.65 -2.90
N THR A 130 -9.00 11.16 -1.98
CA THR A 130 -8.68 9.98 -1.17
C THR A 130 -9.71 8.90 -1.47
N ALA A 131 -9.27 7.65 -1.66
CA ALA A 131 -10.19 6.56 -1.96
C ALA A 131 -10.00 5.41 -0.97
N ASP A 132 -11.12 4.81 -0.55
CA ASP A 132 -11.08 3.51 0.11
C ASP A 132 -10.66 2.46 -0.90
N MET A 133 -9.49 1.84 -0.69
CA MET A 133 -9.01 0.78 -1.58
C MET A 133 -9.95 -0.42 -1.52
N ARG A 134 -9.97 -1.25 -2.58
CA ARG A 134 -10.81 -2.45 -2.61
C ARG A 134 -10.65 -3.28 -1.33
N GLY A 135 -11.74 -3.80 -0.80
CA GLY A 135 -11.73 -4.55 0.46
C GLY A 135 -11.59 -3.72 1.72
N HIS A 136 -11.61 -2.36 1.64
CA HIS A 136 -11.52 -1.45 2.78
C HIS A 136 -12.69 -0.47 2.82
N GLY A 137 -12.89 0.14 3.98
CA GLY A 137 -13.86 1.22 4.20
C GLY A 137 -15.22 0.93 3.61
N GLN A 138 -15.72 1.84 2.78
CA GLN A 138 -17.01 1.72 2.08
C GLN A 138 -16.88 1.11 0.68
N SER A 139 -15.67 0.88 0.18
CA SER A 139 -15.44 0.16 -1.07
C SER A 139 -15.78 -1.31 -0.94
N GLU A 140 -16.33 -1.88 -2.03
CA GLU A 140 -16.60 -3.30 -2.12
C GLU A 140 -15.31 -4.12 -2.28
N GLY A 141 -15.45 -5.44 -2.25
CA GLY A 141 -14.39 -6.44 -2.37
C GLY A 141 -14.29 -7.34 -1.15
N ASP A 142 -14.06 -8.62 -1.39
CA ASP A 142 -14.00 -9.68 -0.37
C ASP A 142 -12.56 -9.99 0.07
N TYR A 143 -11.58 -9.30 -0.54
CA TYR A 143 -10.17 -9.49 -0.28
C TYR A 143 -9.40 -8.17 -0.36
N ILE A 144 -8.22 -8.15 0.22
CA ILE A 144 -7.27 -7.05 0.16
C ILE A 144 -6.33 -7.27 -1.02
N GLY A 145 -6.24 -6.29 -1.93
CA GLY A 145 -5.50 -6.40 -3.19
C GLY A 145 -3.99 -6.23 -3.05
N PHE A 146 -3.53 -5.71 -1.91
CA PHE A 146 -2.11 -5.40 -1.66
C PHE A 146 -1.45 -4.59 -2.78
N GLY A 147 -2.20 -3.69 -3.39
CA GLY A 147 -1.74 -2.83 -4.49
C GLY A 147 -1.88 -3.45 -5.88
N TRP A 148 -2.04 -4.78 -6.01
CA TRP A 148 -2.00 -5.41 -7.34
C TRP A 148 -3.24 -5.11 -8.20
N HIS A 149 -4.42 -5.41 -7.70
CA HIS A 149 -5.65 -5.01 -8.40
C HIS A 149 -5.96 -3.53 -8.17
N ASP A 150 -5.63 -3.01 -7.00
CA ASP A 150 -5.78 -1.60 -6.65
C ASP A 150 -5.11 -0.68 -7.65
N ARG A 151 -3.97 -1.08 -8.25
CA ARG A 151 -3.31 -0.28 -9.27
C ARG A 151 -4.20 0.02 -10.49
N LEU A 152 -5.08 -0.92 -10.85
CA LEU A 152 -6.03 -0.72 -11.95
C LEU A 152 -7.16 0.22 -11.53
N ASP A 153 -7.64 0.10 -10.28
CA ASP A 153 -8.62 1.04 -9.74
C ASP A 153 -8.07 2.46 -9.71
N TYR A 154 -6.77 2.61 -9.38
CA TYR A 154 -6.14 3.95 -9.39
C TYR A 154 -5.94 4.52 -10.79
N LEU A 155 -5.83 3.71 -11.84
CA LEU A 155 -5.90 4.20 -13.22
C LEU A 155 -7.30 4.76 -13.53
N ASP A 156 -8.35 4.06 -13.10
CA ASP A 156 -9.73 4.52 -13.27
C ASP A 156 -9.99 5.82 -12.45
N TRP A 157 -9.43 5.92 -11.22
CA TRP A 157 -9.47 7.17 -10.43
C TRP A 157 -8.73 8.33 -11.09
N LEU A 158 -7.59 8.07 -11.74
CA LEU A 158 -6.86 9.07 -12.52
C LEU A 158 -7.72 9.60 -13.66
N ASP A 159 -8.35 8.72 -14.42
CA ASP A 159 -9.22 9.10 -15.52
C ASP A 159 -10.40 9.94 -15.00
N LEU A 160 -11.03 9.55 -13.89
CA LEU A 160 -12.14 10.29 -13.28
C LEU A 160 -11.71 11.69 -12.81
N VAL A 161 -10.50 11.83 -12.24
CA VAL A 161 -9.95 13.14 -11.86
C VAL A 161 -9.76 14.02 -13.09
N LEU A 162 -9.18 13.50 -14.18
CA LEU A 162 -8.97 14.26 -15.41
C LEU A 162 -10.28 14.66 -16.08
N GLU A 163 -11.30 13.78 -16.06
CA GLU A 163 -12.64 14.10 -16.57
C GLU A 163 -13.31 15.25 -15.80
N ASN A 164 -13.10 15.34 -14.47
CA ASN A 164 -13.75 16.35 -13.64
C ASN A 164 -12.94 17.63 -13.48
N GLN A 165 -11.60 17.53 -13.41
CA GLN A 165 -10.71 18.67 -13.15
C GLN A 165 -10.10 19.27 -14.44
N GLY A 166 -10.16 18.55 -15.55
CA GLY A 166 -9.67 18.99 -16.86
C GLY A 166 -8.30 18.45 -17.25
N GLU A 167 -7.99 18.56 -18.55
CA GLU A 167 -6.78 17.99 -19.15
C GLU A 167 -5.46 18.67 -18.70
N ASP A 168 -5.54 19.88 -18.15
CA ASP A 168 -4.37 20.63 -17.68
C ASP A 168 -4.02 20.29 -16.21
N THR A 169 -4.73 19.35 -15.60
CA THR A 169 -4.50 18.97 -14.21
C THR A 169 -3.16 18.27 -14.04
N GLU A 170 -2.35 18.74 -13.09
CA GLU A 170 -1.11 18.09 -12.66
C GLU A 170 -1.40 17.20 -11.44
N ILE A 171 -1.00 15.94 -11.51
CA ILE A 171 -1.36 14.94 -10.51
C ILE A 171 -0.13 14.42 -9.77
N VAL A 172 -0.19 14.40 -8.45
CA VAL A 172 0.74 13.70 -7.56
C VAL A 172 0.05 12.46 -7.00
N LEU A 173 0.70 11.31 -7.10
CA LEU A 173 0.25 10.08 -6.42
C LEU A 173 1.00 9.95 -5.11
N HIS A 174 0.31 9.86 -4.00
CA HIS A 174 0.94 9.71 -2.69
C HIS A 174 0.34 8.54 -1.92
N GLY A 175 1.17 7.59 -1.53
CA GLY A 175 0.73 6.40 -0.79
C GLY A 175 1.52 6.15 0.47
N LEU A 176 0.86 5.53 1.45
CA LEU A 176 1.45 5.07 2.71
C LEU A 176 1.44 3.54 2.75
N SER A 177 2.58 2.90 3.05
CA SER A 177 2.68 1.45 3.28
C SER A 177 2.11 0.62 2.10
N MET A 178 0.99 -0.09 2.29
CA MET A 178 0.29 -0.79 1.21
C MET A 178 -0.10 0.18 0.09
N GLY A 179 -0.57 1.37 0.42
CA GLY A 179 -0.87 2.42 -0.55
C GLY A 179 0.37 2.90 -1.30
N ALA A 180 1.52 3.00 -0.63
CA ALA A 180 2.79 3.33 -1.28
C ALA A 180 3.20 2.25 -2.30
N ALA A 181 3.09 0.98 -1.93
CA ALA A 181 3.33 -0.12 -2.85
C ALA A 181 2.34 -0.12 -4.03
N ALA A 182 1.06 0.23 -3.78
CA ALA A 182 0.06 0.39 -4.83
C ALA A 182 0.45 1.51 -5.82
N MET A 183 0.86 2.69 -5.32
CA MET A 183 1.30 3.81 -6.17
C MET A 183 2.57 3.46 -6.96
N LEU A 184 3.49 2.70 -6.39
CA LEU A 184 4.64 2.15 -7.12
C LEU A 184 4.21 1.15 -8.20
N MET A 185 3.18 0.33 -7.93
CA MET A 185 2.62 -0.58 -8.93
C MET A 185 1.91 0.19 -10.06
N VAL A 186 1.21 1.28 -9.73
CA VAL A 186 0.63 2.22 -10.71
C VAL A 186 1.72 2.83 -11.60
N SER A 187 2.86 3.22 -11.02
CA SER A 187 3.95 3.88 -11.76
C SER A 187 4.54 3.04 -12.90
N GLY A 188 4.37 1.73 -12.87
CA GLY A 188 4.80 0.82 -13.92
C GLY A 188 3.79 0.59 -15.04
N GLU A 189 2.59 1.17 -14.92
CA GLU A 189 1.55 1.15 -15.94
C GLU A 189 1.72 2.34 -16.91
N LYS A 190 0.92 2.36 -17.99
CA LYS A 190 0.93 3.49 -18.92
C LYS A 190 0.14 4.65 -18.29
N LEU A 191 0.85 5.63 -17.77
CA LEU A 191 0.24 6.80 -17.14
C LEU A 191 -0.01 7.96 -18.15
N PRO A 192 -1.04 8.80 -17.89
CA PRO A 192 -1.19 10.07 -18.57
C PRO A 192 -0.04 11.03 -18.19
N VAL A 193 0.32 11.94 -19.09
CA VAL A 193 1.39 12.94 -18.90
C VAL A 193 1.12 13.90 -17.72
N ASN A 194 -0.11 13.89 -17.25
CA ASN A 194 -0.61 14.66 -16.12
C ASN A 194 -0.03 14.18 -14.78
N VAL A 195 0.36 12.92 -14.68
CA VAL A 195 1.00 12.38 -13.47
C VAL A 195 2.45 12.86 -13.46
N LYS A 196 2.76 13.76 -12.51
CA LYS A 196 4.06 14.44 -12.42
C LYS A 196 5.02 13.79 -11.44
N ALA A 197 4.49 13.17 -10.37
CA ALA A 197 5.30 12.59 -9.32
C ALA A 197 4.56 11.47 -8.58
N VAL A 198 5.33 10.54 -8.03
CA VAL A 198 4.88 9.54 -7.06
C VAL A 198 5.63 9.74 -5.75
N VAL A 199 4.92 9.75 -4.63
CA VAL A 199 5.48 9.78 -3.28
C VAL A 199 5.11 8.46 -2.60
N ALA A 200 6.10 7.68 -2.23
CA ALA A 200 5.93 6.36 -1.62
C ALA A 200 6.55 6.34 -0.22
N ASP A 201 5.69 6.42 0.80
CA ASP A 201 6.09 6.37 2.20
C ASP A 201 5.98 4.94 2.74
N SER A 202 7.10 4.40 3.20
CA SER A 202 7.22 3.06 3.80
C SER A 202 6.76 1.90 2.90
N PRO A 203 7.13 1.87 1.58
CA PRO A 203 6.70 0.84 0.64
C PRO A 203 7.41 -0.48 0.85
N TYR A 204 6.73 -1.59 0.51
CA TYR A 204 7.36 -2.91 0.38
C TYR A 204 7.69 -3.26 -1.08
N ALA A 205 8.66 -4.15 -1.28
CA ALA A 205 9.16 -4.52 -2.60
C ALA A 205 8.19 -5.44 -3.37
N SER A 206 7.64 -6.44 -2.70
CA SER A 206 6.60 -7.32 -3.22
C SER A 206 5.76 -7.89 -2.07
N VAL A 207 4.56 -8.37 -2.38
CA VAL A 207 3.72 -9.04 -1.37
C VAL A 207 4.38 -10.34 -0.90
N TYR A 208 5.07 -11.04 -1.81
CA TYR A 208 5.79 -12.26 -1.44
C TYR A 208 6.91 -11.97 -0.44
N ASP A 209 7.76 -10.96 -0.71
CA ASP A 209 8.88 -10.61 0.16
C ASP A 209 8.39 -10.10 1.53
N LEU A 210 7.32 -9.31 1.54
CA LEU A 210 6.70 -8.84 2.79
C LEU A 210 6.18 -10.03 3.61
N PHE A 211 5.47 -10.96 2.98
CA PHE A 211 4.90 -12.11 3.69
C PHE A 211 5.96 -13.12 4.12
N ASP A 212 7.05 -13.28 3.35
CA ASP A 212 8.21 -14.09 3.74
C ASP A 212 8.84 -13.54 5.03
N TYR A 213 9.10 -12.25 5.05
CA TYR A 213 9.62 -11.55 6.23
C TYR A 213 8.68 -11.66 7.45
N GLN A 214 7.39 -11.41 7.26
CA GLN A 214 6.41 -11.46 8.34
C GLN A 214 6.16 -12.89 8.84
N LEU A 215 6.21 -13.89 7.97
CA LEU A 215 6.05 -15.30 8.33
C LEU A 215 7.19 -15.77 9.25
N ASP A 216 8.44 -15.41 8.92
CA ASP A 216 9.59 -15.68 9.79
C ASP A 216 9.48 -14.93 11.12
N ARG A 217 9.23 -13.61 11.04
CA ARG A 217 9.20 -12.73 12.20
C ARG A 217 8.09 -13.06 13.21
N MET A 218 6.85 -13.23 12.75
CA MET A 218 5.69 -13.42 13.64
C MET A 218 5.49 -14.88 14.05
N PHE A 219 5.86 -15.83 13.19
CA PHE A 219 5.55 -17.24 13.40
C PHE A 219 6.80 -18.13 13.48
N ASN A 220 7.99 -17.57 13.21
CA ASN A 220 9.25 -18.34 13.12
C ASN A 220 9.11 -19.55 12.17
N LEU A 221 8.45 -19.33 11.04
CA LEU A 221 8.19 -20.35 10.02
C LEU A 221 8.95 -20.02 8.73
N PRO A 222 9.56 -21.04 8.08
CA PRO A 222 10.13 -20.83 6.75
C PRO A 222 9.03 -20.62 5.71
N SER A 223 9.33 -19.85 4.68
CA SER A 223 8.41 -19.60 3.56
C SER A 223 7.97 -20.88 2.86
N PHE A 224 8.89 -21.81 2.62
CA PHE A 224 8.54 -23.10 2.00
C PHE A 224 8.16 -24.16 3.04
N PRO A 225 7.06 -24.88 2.86
CA PRO A 225 6.16 -24.91 1.69
C PRO A 225 4.93 -23.98 1.81
N VAL A 226 4.75 -23.28 2.93
CA VAL A 226 3.51 -22.56 3.28
C VAL A 226 3.23 -21.41 2.31
N LEU A 227 4.20 -20.54 2.10
CA LEU A 227 3.99 -19.31 1.32
C LEU A 227 3.68 -19.57 -0.17
N PRO A 228 4.38 -20.49 -0.89
CA PRO A 228 3.98 -20.88 -2.24
C PRO A 228 2.55 -21.44 -2.31
N SER A 229 2.14 -22.21 -1.31
CA SER A 229 0.78 -22.76 -1.27
C SER A 229 -0.26 -21.69 -0.91
N THR A 230 0.07 -20.73 -0.03
CA THR A 230 -0.78 -19.57 0.25
C THR A 230 -0.92 -18.70 -1.00
N SER A 231 0.15 -18.50 -1.77
CA SER A 231 0.11 -17.80 -3.06
C SER A 231 -0.85 -18.47 -4.05
N LEU A 232 -0.86 -19.80 -4.11
CA LEU A 232 -1.82 -20.55 -4.94
C LEU A 232 -3.26 -20.35 -4.45
N VAL A 233 -3.50 -20.39 -3.13
CA VAL A 233 -4.84 -20.12 -2.56
C VAL A 233 -5.28 -18.70 -2.91
N THR A 234 -4.37 -17.71 -2.79
CA THR A 234 -4.65 -16.31 -3.16
C THR A 234 -5.03 -16.20 -4.63
N GLN A 235 -4.29 -16.85 -5.51
CA GLN A 235 -4.58 -16.84 -6.95
C GLN A 235 -5.95 -17.43 -7.26
N LEU A 236 -6.34 -18.51 -6.57
CA LEU A 236 -7.63 -19.16 -6.78
C LEU A 236 -8.83 -18.38 -6.19
N ARG A 237 -8.63 -17.63 -5.12
CA ARG A 237 -9.70 -16.94 -4.40
C ARG A 237 -9.76 -15.43 -4.70
N ALA A 238 -8.63 -14.80 -4.85
CA ALA A 238 -8.50 -13.35 -5.05
C ALA A 238 -8.02 -12.96 -6.45
N GLY A 239 -7.71 -13.95 -7.31
CA GLY A 239 -7.35 -13.70 -8.71
C GLY A 239 -5.90 -13.24 -8.94
N TYR A 240 -5.05 -13.19 -7.92
CA TYR A 240 -3.64 -12.82 -8.05
C TYR A 240 -2.72 -13.71 -7.22
N SER A 241 -1.46 -13.86 -7.63
CA SER A 241 -0.43 -14.53 -6.85
C SER A 241 0.40 -13.53 -6.05
N LEU A 242 0.96 -13.96 -4.90
CA LEU A 242 1.81 -13.10 -4.08
C LEU A 242 3.07 -12.64 -4.83
N THR A 243 3.54 -13.43 -5.80
CA THR A 243 4.75 -13.13 -6.58
C THR A 243 4.51 -12.14 -7.70
N GLU A 244 3.29 -12.07 -8.28
CA GLU A 244 2.99 -11.08 -9.33
C GLU A 244 2.66 -9.71 -8.75
N ALA A 245 2.20 -9.65 -7.49
CA ALA A 245 1.97 -8.40 -6.77
C ALA A 245 3.32 -7.81 -6.32
N SER A 246 4.03 -7.21 -7.28
CA SER A 246 5.43 -6.78 -7.16
C SER A 246 5.61 -5.32 -7.56
N ALA A 247 5.79 -4.44 -6.56
CA ALA A 247 6.22 -3.07 -6.78
C ALA A 247 7.61 -3.04 -7.45
N MET A 248 8.50 -3.98 -7.08
CA MET A 248 9.84 -4.13 -7.65
C MET A 248 9.83 -4.32 -9.17
N ASP A 249 8.88 -5.08 -9.71
CA ASP A 249 8.82 -5.30 -11.15
C ASP A 249 8.16 -4.14 -11.90
N GLN A 250 7.38 -3.34 -11.20
CA GLN A 250 6.74 -2.17 -11.77
C GLN A 250 7.67 -0.94 -11.78
N VAL A 251 8.43 -0.68 -10.72
CA VAL A 251 9.36 0.48 -10.71
C VAL A 251 10.45 0.38 -11.78
N LYS A 252 10.79 -0.83 -12.23
CA LYS A 252 11.69 -1.06 -13.37
C LYS A 252 11.12 -0.56 -14.72
N LYS A 253 9.82 -0.28 -14.78
CA LYS A 253 9.12 0.23 -15.95
C LYS A 253 8.71 1.70 -15.78
N ALA A 254 8.76 2.22 -14.55
CA ALA A 254 8.30 3.56 -14.22
C ALA A 254 8.99 4.63 -15.09
N GLU A 255 8.20 5.61 -15.54
CA GLU A 255 8.66 6.76 -16.30
C GLU A 255 8.40 8.08 -15.56
N VAL A 256 7.55 8.05 -14.53
CA VAL A 256 7.25 9.17 -13.64
C VAL A 256 8.28 9.24 -12.50
N PRO A 257 8.72 10.44 -12.07
CA PRO A 257 9.64 10.58 -10.95
C PRO A 257 9.07 10.03 -9.63
N ILE A 258 9.93 9.42 -8.82
CA ILE A 258 9.51 8.75 -7.57
C ILE A 258 10.32 9.24 -6.37
N LEU A 259 9.62 9.70 -5.33
CA LEU A 259 10.17 9.97 -4.01
C LEU A 259 9.89 8.79 -3.07
N TYR A 260 10.96 8.21 -2.54
CA TYR A 260 10.88 7.19 -1.48
C TYR A 260 11.16 7.82 -0.13
N ILE A 261 10.29 7.54 0.83
CA ILE A 261 10.47 7.93 2.24
C ILE A 261 10.35 6.67 3.09
N HIS A 262 11.22 6.50 4.10
CA HIS A 262 11.17 5.34 4.97
C HIS A 262 11.82 5.62 6.32
N GLY A 263 11.23 5.08 7.38
CA GLY A 263 11.84 5.07 8.70
C GLY A 263 12.96 4.04 8.80
N LYS A 264 14.09 4.39 9.41
CA LYS A 264 15.21 3.46 9.58
C LYS A 264 14.95 2.37 10.62
N GLU A 265 14.02 2.63 11.52
CA GLU A 265 13.65 1.71 12.59
C GLU A 265 12.36 0.94 12.28
N ASP A 266 11.95 0.97 11.02
CA ASP A 266 10.80 0.22 10.54
C ASP A 266 11.05 -1.28 10.63
N THR A 267 10.40 -1.92 11.59
CA THR A 267 10.44 -3.35 11.81
C THR A 267 9.25 -4.09 11.19
N PHE A 268 8.26 -3.35 10.67
CA PHE A 268 7.11 -3.94 9.98
C PHE A 268 7.38 -4.14 8.49
N VAL A 269 7.92 -3.13 7.83
CA VAL A 269 8.43 -3.21 6.46
C VAL A 269 9.91 -2.85 6.47
N PRO A 270 10.83 -3.80 6.32
CA PRO A 270 12.27 -3.50 6.40
C PRO A 270 12.72 -2.39 5.44
N THR A 271 13.43 -1.39 5.94
CA THR A 271 13.98 -0.26 5.18
C THR A 271 14.74 -0.72 3.91
N ALA A 272 15.41 -1.86 3.98
CA ALA A 272 16.08 -2.48 2.84
C ALA A 272 15.16 -2.77 1.64
N MET A 273 13.83 -2.84 1.84
CA MET A 273 12.89 -2.99 0.72
C MET A 273 12.78 -1.68 -0.07
N ALA A 274 12.70 -0.54 0.62
CA ALA A 274 12.70 0.77 -0.04
C ALA A 274 14.03 1.07 -0.75
N GLU A 275 15.16 0.73 -0.13
CA GLU A 275 16.49 0.87 -0.74
C GLU A 275 16.59 0.06 -2.04
N LYS A 276 16.14 -1.20 -2.03
CA LYS A 276 16.10 -2.06 -3.23
C LYS A 276 15.18 -1.50 -4.31
N LEU A 277 14.01 -0.97 -3.94
CA LEU A 277 13.09 -0.33 -4.89
C LEU A 277 13.76 0.85 -5.56
N TYR A 278 14.34 1.76 -4.77
CA TYR A 278 15.07 2.93 -5.26
C TYR A 278 16.20 2.55 -6.23
N GLU A 279 17.05 1.59 -5.86
CA GLU A 279 18.17 1.12 -6.69
C GLU A 279 17.73 0.53 -8.05
N ASN A 280 16.48 0.02 -8.14
CA ASN A 280 15.94 -0.63 -9.33
C ASN A 280 14.93 0.25 -10.09
N THR A 281 14.67 1.46 -9.63
CA THR A 281 13.75 2.39 -10.28
C THR A 281 14.35 2.91 -11.60
N LYS A 282 13.58 2.83 -12.68
CA LYS A 282 14.03 3.28 -14.02
C LYS A 282 13.99 4.80 -14.17
N SER A 283 12.98 5.44 -13.60
CA SER A 283 12.81 6.90 -13.67
C SER A 283 13.72 7.65 -12.69
N ASP A 284 13.75 8.96 -12.79
CA ASP A 284 14.38 9.80 -11.76
C ASP A 284 13.76 9.49 -10.40
N SER A 285 14.61 9.34 -9.39
CA SER A 285 14.12 9.01 -8.06
C SER A 285 15.03 9.54 -6.96
N GLU A 286 14.42 9.76 -5.80
CA GLU A 286 15.12 10.16 -4.57
C GLU A 286 14.68 9.26 -3.42
N ILE A 287 15.57 9.03 -2.46
CA ILE A 287 15.24 8.30 -1.24
C ILE A 287 15.70 9.10 -0.02
N TYR A 288 14.80 9.23 0.96
CA TYR A 288 15.11 9.81 2.25
C TYR A 288 14.76 8.85 3.38
N LEU A 289 15.79 8.52 4.16
CA LEU A 289 15.64 7.65 5.32
C LEU A 289 15.64 8.50 6.59
N PHE A 290 14.67 8.26 7.46
CA PHE A 290 14.42 9.01 8.66
C PHE A 290 14.91 8.23 9.88
N ASP A 291 15.87 8.81 10.61
CA ASP A 291 16.38 8.24 11.87
C ASP A 291 15.27 8.33 12.94
N ASN A 292 15.21 7.36 13.86
CA ASN A 292 14.23 7.29 14.94
C ASN A 292 12.76 7.33 14.46
N ALA A 293 12.50 6.81 13.29
CA ALA A 293 11.14 6.65 12.75
C ALA A 293 10.89 5.18 12.43
N GLY A 294 9.78 4.65 12.90
CA GLY A 294 9.25 3.33 12.59
C GLY A 294 8.41 3.34 11.32
N HIS A 295 7.48 2.37 11.21
CA HIS A 295 6.63 2.20 10.04
C HIS A 295 5.61 3.34 9.88
N GLY A 296 5.73 4.13 8.81
CA GLY A 296 4.84 5.27 8.55
C GLY A 296 5.02 6.46 9.49
N GLU A 297 6.07 6.47 10.33
CA GLU A 297 6.26 7.50 11.35
C GLU A 297 7.08 8.71 10.86
N ALA A 298 7.63 8.68 9.64
CA ALA A 298 8.52 9.74 9.16
C ALA A 298 7.87 11.13 9.20
N PHE A 299 6.59 11.23 8.80
CA PHE A 299 5.85 12.49 8.80
C PHE A 299 5.59 12.99 10.23
N VAL A 300 5.06 12.12 11.11
CA VAL A 300 4.64 12.53 12.46
C VAL A 300 5.81 12.81 13.41
N THR A 301 6.95 12.17 13.22
CA THR A 301 8.13 12.34 14.08
C THR A 301 9.06 13.45 13.62
N GLN A 302 9.08 13.78 12.32
CA GLN A 302 9.99 14.75 11.73
C GLN A 302 9.30 15.57 10.61
N GLU A 303 8.15 16.15 10.92
CA GLU A 303 7.27 16.83 9.97
C GLU A 303 8.00 17.90 9.14
N GLU A 304 8.75 18.81 9.79
CA GLU A 304 9.47 19.87 9.08
C GLU A 304 10.45 19.32 8.03
N ARG A 305 11.19 18.25 8.39
CA ARG A 305 12.13 17.61 7.47
C ARG A 305 11.41 16.86 6.36
N TYR A 306 10.29 16.19 6.67
CA TYR A 306 9.47 15.51 5.68
C TYR A 306 8.96 16.50 4.63
N ILE A 307 8.37 17.60 5.08
CA ILE A 307 7.85 18.69 4.26
C ILE A 307 8.98 19.32 3.42
N GLU A 308 10.17 19.57 4.00
CA GLU A 308 11.32 20.07 3.25
C GLU A 308 11.67 19.16 2.07
N LYS A 309 11.73 17.84 2.31
CA LYS A 309 12.10 16.88 1.27
C LYS A 309 11.00 16.72 0.22
N LEU A 310 9.75 16.69 0.66
CA LEU A 310 8.58 16.67 -0.23
C LEU A 310 8.58 17.86 -1.17
N ASN A 311 8.69 19.07 -0.64
CA ASN A 311 8.70 20.32 -1.43
C ASN A 311 9.90 20.40 -2.37
N ALA A 312 11.08 20.03 -1.89
CA ALA A 312 12.28 20.01 -2.72
C ALA A 312 12.16 19.03 -3.91
N PHE A 313 11.46 17.93 -3.71
CA PHE A 313 11.20 16.96 -4.77
C PHE A 313 10.09 17.45 -5.72
N LEU A 314 8.92 17.79 -5.20
CA LEU A 314 7.77 18.22 -6.02
C LEU A 314 8.11 19.46 -6.87
N GLY A 315 8.83 20.44 -6.31
CA GLY A 315 9.23 21.64 -7.03
C GLY A 315 10.20 21.44 -8.21
N LYS A 316 10.64 20.19 -8.47
CA LYS A 316 11.43 19.85 -9.68
C LYS A 316 10.54 19.47 -10.86
N TYR A 317 9.30 19.05 -10.59
CA TYR A 317 8.45 18.39 -11.58
C TYR A 317 7.07 19.04 -11.74
N LEU A 318 6.67 19.92 -10.81
CA LEU A 318 5.42 20.69 -10.86
C LEU A 318 5.76 22.19 -10.92
N ASP A 319 5.01 22.92 -11.76
CA ASP A 319 5.19 24.39 -11.98
C ASP A 319 4.63 25.22 -10.81
#